data_beabc216141fb7dccb1b86d28be09283
#
_entry.id   beabc216141fb7dccb1b86d28be09283
#
_cell.length_a   1.000
_cell.length_b   1.000
_cell.length_c   1.000
_cell.angle_alpha   90.00
_cell.angle_beta   90.00
_cell.angle_gamma   90.00
#
_symmetry.space_group_name_H-M   'P 1'
#
loop_
_entity.id
_entity.type
_entity.pdbx_description
1 polymer ?
#
loop_
_entity_poly.entity_id
_entity_poly.type
_entity_poly.pdbx_seq_one_letter_code
_entity_poly.pdbx_strand_id
1 'polypeptide(L)'
;MPFFPRKVLLLTECSLATLCFLVLAAMAWGQAADKTSPAPLSAAQIVDLMQRHNQARADNLKHYHSLRLYEVQYKGFPALAAKITVEADYDSAIGKSFRIVSQSGSKLLVDKVLKRLLETEREAGKDQKSTALTSANYTFRLDGTENMAGRPAYVLDVEPLVKSKLLYRGKIWVDAHDFAVAKIEAQPAQNPSFWISKTQIHHEYVKTDAFWLPQKNRSETKVRLGGTAVLTIDYGTYQVVPAAVVPEGGF
;
A
#
# COMPACT_ATOMS: atom_id res chain seq x y z
N MET A 1 -50.39 -49.46 -48.05
CA MET A 1 -50.18 -50.30 -49.25
C MET A 1 -48.98 -49.71 -50.00
N PRO A 2 -48.21 -50.56 -50.57
CA PRO A 2 -47.18 -51.44 -50.05
C PRO A 2 -45.83 -51.01 -50.70
N PHE A 3 -44.69 -51.44 -50.35
CA PHE A 3 -43.97 -52.69 -50.66
C PHE A 3 -42.56 -52.63 -50.12
N PHE A 4 -42.20 -53.62 -49.32
CA PHE A 4 -40.83 -54.16 -49.14
C PHE A 4 -40.36 -54.85 -50.47
N PRO A 5 -39.04 -55.04 -50.71
CA PRO A 5 -38.37 -56.20 -50.17
C PRO A 5 -36.85 -55.96 -49.87
N ARG A 6 -36.36 -56.51 -48.82
CA ARG A 6 -35.53 -57.73 -48.63
C ARG A 6 -34.40 -58.00 -49.64
N LYS A 7 -33.14 -57.99 -49.14
CA LYS A 7 -32.16 -59.10 -49.23
C LYS A 7 -30.87 -58.60 -48.54
N VAL A 8 -30.48 -59.19 -47.45
CA VAL A 8 -29.80 -60.45 -47.14
C VAL A 8 -28.28 -60.38 -47.33
N LEU A 9 -27.61 -60.38 -46.15
CA LEU A 9 -26.63 -61.35 -45.65
C LEU A 9 -25.22 -61.40 -46.30
N LEU A 10 -24.26 -61.51 -45.41
CA LEU A 10 -22.86 -61.89 -45.51
C LEU A 10 -21.90 -60.67 -45.56
N LEU A 11 -21.11 -60.46 -44.54
CA LEU A 11 -20.02 -61.26 -44.05
C LEU A 11 -19.57 -60.80 -42.66
N THR A 12 -19.59 -61.70 -41.77
CA THR A 12 -18.94 -61.72 -40.50
C THR A 12 -17.42 -61.76 -40.68
N GLU A 13 -16.74 -61.29 -39.63
CA GLU A 13 -15.34 -61.54 -39.34
C GLU A 13 -14.33 -60.53 -39.96
N CYS A 14 -14.06 -59.50 -39.21
CA CYS A 14 -12.74 -58.96 -38.96
C CYS A 14 -12.84 -57.65 -38.17
N SER A 15 -13.04 -57.71 -36.85
CA SER A 15 -12.96 -56.46 -36.09
C SER A 15 -12.80 -56.65 -34.58
N LEU A 16 -12.04 -57.65 -34.15
CA LEU A 16 -11.70 -57.72 -32.72
C LEU A 16 -10.24 -57.28 -32.43
N ALA A 17 -9.41 -57.12 -33.45
CA ALA A 17 -8.02 -56.74 -33.27
C ALA A 17 -7.80 -55.19 -33.36
N THR A 18 -8.75 -54.45 -33.96
CA THR A 18 -8.60 -52.98 -34.12
C THR A 18 -9.16 -52.20 -32.96
N LEU A 19 -10.00 -52.80 -32.11
CA LEU A 19 -10.56 -52.10 -30.95
C LEU A 19 -9.64 -52.08 -29.73
N CYS A 20 -8.71 -53.03 -29.62
CA CYS A 20 -7.72 -53.00 -28.52
C CYS A 20 -6.59 -51.98 -28.70
N PHE A 21 -6.26 -51.57 -29.90
CA PHE A 21 -5.21 -50.55 -30.13
C PHE A 21 -5.66 -49.11 -29.91
N LEU A 22 -6.96 -48.83 -30.04
CA LEU A 22 -7.50 -47.51 -29.79
C LEU A 22 -7.75 -47.20 -28.30
N VAL A 23 -7.90 -48.19 -27.44
CA VAL A 23 -8.07 -48.02 -25.99
C VAL A 23 -6.72 -47.78 -25.28
N LEU A 24 -5.61 -48.30 -25.80
CA LEU A 24 -4.28 -48.06 -25.24
C LEU A 24 -3.66 -46.69 -25.62
N ALA A 25 -4.11 -46.07 -26.71
CA ALA A 25 -3.67 -44.72 -27.09
C ALA A 25 -4.38 -43.60 -26.32
N ALA A 26 -5.54 -43.84 -25.68
CA ALA A 26 -6.30 -42.87 -24.90
C ALA A 26 -5.82 -42.72 -23.45
N MET A 27 -4.96 -43.63 -22.96
CA MET A 27 -4.40 -43.55 -21.60
C MET A 27 -3.06 -42.80 -21.50
N ALA A 28 -2.49 -42.37 -22.61
CA ALA A 28 -1.20 -41.66 -22.62
C ALA A 28 -1.32 -40.14 -22.69
N TRP A 29 -2.54 -39.59 -22.76
CA TRP A 29 -2.79 -38.12 -22.79
C TRP A 29 -3.42 -37.57 -21.54
N GLY A 30 -3.36 -38.26 -20.43
CA GLY A 30 -3.96 -37.89 -19.14
C GLY A 30 -2.98 -37.29 -18.13
N GLN A 31 -1.76 -36.91 -18.50
CA GLN A 31 -0.92 -36.03 -17.70
C GLN A 31 -1.00 -34.62 -18.28
N ALA A 32 -2.16 -33.99 -18.11
CA ALA A 32 -2.23 -32.54 -18.08
C ALA A 32 -1.22 -32.13 -16.99
N ALA A 33 -0.15 -31.47 -17.40
CA ALA A 33 0.74 -30.81 -16.48
C ALA A 33 -0.13 -29.94 -15.59
N ASP A 34 -0.26 -30.37 -14.35
CA ASP A 34 -0.87 -29.57 -13.30
C ASP A 34 -0.03 -28.27 -13.29
N LYS A 35 -0.56 -27.25 -13.94
CA LYS A 35 -0.05 -25.89 -13.79
C LYS A 35 -0.40 -25.54 -12.35
N THR A 36 0.45 -25.98 -11.44
CA THR A 36 0.41 -25.59 -10.05
C THR A 36 0.49 -24.08 -10.05
N SER A 37 -0.67 -23.44 -10.03
CA SER A 37 -0.74 -22.00 -9.82
C SER A 37 0.04 -21.74 -8.54
N PRO A 38 1.02 -20.85 -8.53
CA PRO A 38 1.81 -20.64 -7.32
C PRO A 38 0.87 -20.38 -6.17
N ALA A 39 1.08 -21.07 -5.06
CA ALA A 39 0.26 -20.92 -3.87
C ALA A 39 0.18 -19.43 -3.48
N PRO A 40 -0.99 -18.92 -3.10
CA PRO A 40 -1.13 -17.54 -2.70
C PRO A 40 -0.16 -17.21 -1.56
N LEU A 41 0.48 -16.04 -1.62
CA LEU A 41 1.43 -15.61 -0.62
C LEU A 41 0.75 -15.49 0.75
N SER A 42 1.43 -15.98 1.79
CA SER A 42 1.02 -15.75 3.17
C SER A 42 1.28 -14.31 3.62
N ALA A 43 0.62 -13.84 4.68
CA ALA A 43 0.88 -12.53 5.26
C ALA A 43 2.36 -12.31 5.60
N ALA A 44 3.03 -13.33 6.16
CA ALA A 44 4.44 -13.26 6.50
C ALA A 44 5.34 -13.07 5.27
N GLN A 45 5.06 -13.76 4.17
CA GLN A 45 5.80 -13.61 2.91
C GLN A 45 5.59 -12.23 2.28
N ILE A 46 4.34 -11.72 2.29
CA ILE A 46 4.02 -10.37 1.80
C ILE A 46 4.78 -9.31 2.60
N VAL A 47 4.79 -9.43 3.92
CA VAL A 47 5.48 -8.49 4.82
C VAL A 47 7.00 -8.55 4.63
N ASP A 48 7.58 -9.72 4.47
CA ASP A 48 9.01 -9.87 4.20
C ASP A 48 9.40 -9.23 2.85
N LEU A 49 8.64 -9.49 1.79
CA LEU A 49 8.82 -8.83 0.49
C LEU A 49 8.67 -7.31 0.60
N MET A 50 7.64 -6.83 1.30
CA MET A 50 7.42 -5.41 1.53
C MET A 50 8.62 -4.76 2.24
N GLN A 51 9.16 -5.38 3.28
CA GLN A 51 10.31 -4.85 4.01
C GLN A 51 11.57 -4.76 3.14
N ARG A 52 11.90 -5.84 2.41
CA ARG A 52 13.06 -5.88 1.50
C ARG A 52 12.96 -4.84 0.39
N HIS A 53 11.80 -4.75 -0.27
CA HIS A 53 11.59 -3.77 -1.34
C HIS A 53 11.57 -2.34 -0.81
N ASN A 54 11.03 -2.09 0.39
CA ASN A 54 11.07 -0.76 1.01
C ASN A 54 12.50 -0.35 1.35
N GLN A 55 13.31 -1.27 1.88
CA GLN A 55 14.73 -0.99 2.16
C GLN A 55 15.48 -0.65 0.87
N ALA A 56 15.33 -1.46 -0.18
CA ALA A 56 15.96 -1.19 -1.47
C ALA A 56 15.54 0.17 -2.06
N ARG A 57 14.27 0.54 -1.96
CA ARG A 57 13.79 1.86 -2.39
C ARG A 57 14.39 3.00 -1.54
N ALA A 58 14.47 2.82 -0.23
CA ALA A 58 15.07 3.81 0.66
C ALA A 58 16.55 4.05 0.35
N ASP A 59 17.30 2.98 0.08
CA ASP A 59 18.73 3.06 -0.26
C ASP A 59 18.97 3.77 -1.60
N ASN A 60 18.03 3.65 -2.54
CA ASN A 60 18.10 4.26 -3.86
C ASN A 60 17.53 5.69 -3.93
N LEU A 61 16.70 6.12 -2.99
CA LEU A 61 16.16 7.48 -2.97
C LEU A 61 17.19 8.46 -2.41
N LYS A 62 17.77 9.30 -3.27
CA LYS A 62 18.80 10.25 -2.86
C LYS A 62 18.23 11.62 -2.55
N HIS A 63 17.37 12.12 -3.42
CA HIS A 63 16.78 13.44 -3.25
C HIS A 63 15.38 13.48 -3.83
N TYR A 64 14.49 14.25 -3.21
CA TYR A 64 13.27 14.72 -3.84
C TYR A 64 12.91 16.14 -3.38
N HIS A 65 12.21 16.84 -4.26
CA HIS A 65 11.55 18.12 -3.99
C HIS A 65 10.05 17.98 -4.23
N SER A 66 9.22 18.64 -3.39
CA SER A 66 7.78 18.75 -3.60
C SER A 66 7.21 20.01 -2.97
N LEU A 67 6.16 20.57 -3.59
CA LEU A 67 5.36 21.64 -3.02
C LEU A 67 4.14 21.04 -2.34
N ARG A 68 3.99 21.24 -1.03
CA ARG A 68 2.94 20.61 -0.20
C ARG A 68 1.99 21.65 0.35
N LEU A 69 0.71 21.27 0.43
CA LEU A 69 -0.33 22.04 1.08
C LEU A 69 -0.77 21.33 2.37
N TYR A 70 -0.64 22.02 3.48
CA TYR A 70 -1.13 21.58 4.79
C TYR A 70 -2.33 22.44 5.17
N GLU A 71 -3.45 21.80 5.43
CA GLU A 71 -4.68 22.46 5.86
C GLU A 71 -5.19 21.85 7.16
N VAL A 72 -5.60 22.68 8.10
CA VAL A 72 -6.29 22.26 9.31
C VAL A 72 -7.58 23.02 9.46
N GLN A 73 -8.67 22.29 9.74
CA GLN A 73 -10.00 22.83 10.01
C GLN A 73 -10.49 22.29 11.34
N TYR A 74 -10.84 23.18 12.24
CA TYR A 74 -11.54 22.83 13.47
C TYR A 74 -13.02 23.19 13.32
N LYS A 75 -13.87 22.18 13.36
CA LYS A 75 -15.34 22.26 13.25
C LYS A 75 -15.96 22.20 14.65
N GLY A 76 -15.65 23.20 15.48
CA GLY A 76 -16.17 23.40 16.82
C GLY A 76 -16.59 24.84 17.00
N PHE A 77 -16.69 25.31 18.27
CA PHE A 77 -16.97 26.70 18.56
C PHE A 77 -15.83 27.31 19.39
N PRO A 78 -15.21 28.41 18.91
CA PRO A 78 -15.35 28.97 17.56
C PRO A 78 -14.75 28.04 16.47
N ALA A 79 -15.31 28.10 15.26
CA ALA A 79 -14.73 27.41 14.12
C ALA A 79 -13.44 28.09 13.66
N LEU A 80 -12.40 27.33 13.44
CA LEU A 80 -11.08 27.84 13.05
C LEU A 80 -10.54 27.06 11.85
N ALA A 81 -9.83 27.74 10.96
CA ALA A 81 -9.12 27.12 9.86
C ALA A 81 -7.78 27.80 9.64
N ALA A 82 -6.80 27.03 9.14
CA ALA A 82 -5.51 27.56 8.71
C ALA A 82 -4.92 26.67 7.63
N LYS A 83 -4.08 27.26 6.79
CA LYS A 83 -3.30 26.53 5.80
C LYS A 83 -1.91 27.13 5.65
N ILE A 84 -0.96 26.27 5.28
CA ILE A 84 0.39 26.65 4.87
C ILE A 84 0.77 25.92 3.59
N THR A 85 1.46 26.61 2.69
CA THR A 85 2.13 26.00 1.55
C THR A 85 3.61 25.89 1.87
N VAL A 86 4.21 24.73 1.62
CA VAL A 86 5.56 24.40 2.06
C VAL A 86 6.33 23.76 0.92
N GLU A 87 7.50 24.25 0.62
CA GLU A 87 8.51 23.50 -0.12
C GLU A 87 9.14 22.49 0.82
N ALA A 88 9.16 21.25 0.40
CA ALA A 88 9.72 20.14 1.14
C ALA A 88 10.82 19.49 0.32
N ASP A 89 12.03 19.47 0.86
CA ASP A 89 13.19 18.82 0.29
C ASP A 89 13.59 17.64 1.16
N TYR A 90 13.98 16.55 0.54
CA TYR A 90 14.58 15.40 1.17
C TYR A 90 15.95 15.15 0.56
N ASP A 91 16.93 14.94 1.38
CA ASP A 91 18.25 14.48 1.02
C ASP A 91 18.64 13.30 1.91
N SER A 92 19.16 12.23 1.32
CA SER A 92 19.48 10.99 2.05
C SER A 92 20.56 11.16 3.12
N ALA A 93 21.42 12.17 3.00
CA ALA A 93 22.48 12.46 3.97
C ALA A 93 22.03 13.40 5.10
N ILE A 94 21.08 14.32 4.80
CA ILE A 94 20.69 15.41 5.72
C ILE A 94 19.31 15.15 6.33
N GLY A 95 18.42 14.46 5.59
CA GLY A 95 17.01 14.25 5.95
C GLY A 95 16.09 15.27 5.31
N LYS A 96 14.93 15.51 5.94
CA LYS A 96 13.91 16.42 5.42
C LYS A 96 14.13 17.85 5.89
N SER A 97 13.97 18.80 4.97
CA SER A 97 13.91 20.23 5.26
C SER A 97 12.61 20.84 4.71
N PHE A 98 12.16 21.92 5.34
CA PHE A 98 10.89 22.57 5.01
C PHE A 98 11.05 24.07 4.96
N ARG A 99 10.52 24.71 3.91
CA ARG A 99 10.44 26.15 3.76
C ARG A 99 8.98 26.57 3.56
N ILE A 100 8.42 27.37 4.48
CA ILE A 100 7.06 27.88 4.36
C ILE A 100 7.06 28.96 3.29
N VAL A 101 6.28 28.75 2.22
CA VAL A 101 6.11 29.68 1.10
C VAL A 101 4.96 30.66 1.38
N SER A 102 3.87 30.16 1.94
CA SER A 102 2.72 30.99 2.29
C SER A 102 1.98 30.43 3.50
N GLN A 103 1.26 31.28 4.19
CA GLN A 103 0.39 30.88 5.31
C GLN A 103 -0.83 31.79 5.38
N SER A 104 -1.97 31.21 5.81
CA SER A 104 -3.22 31.95 6.00
C SER A 104 -4.12 31.31 7.04
N GLY A 105 -5.11 32.08 7.53
CA GLY A 105 -6.10 31.64 8.51
C GLY A 105 -5.66 31.90 9.95
N SER A 106 -6.13 31.08 10.89
CA SER A 106 -5.89 31.24 12.33
C SER A 106 -4.40 31.13 12.69
N LYS A 107 -3.84 32.22 13.23
CA LYS A 107 -2.44 32.23 13.71
C LYS A 107 -2.19 31.16 14.77
N LEU A 108 -3.18 30.89 15.64
CA LEU A 108 -3.09 29.83 16.64
C LEU A 108 -2.88 28.47 16.02
N LEU A 109 -3.66 28.13 14.97
CA LEU A 109 -3.53 26.85 14.27
C LEU A 109 -2.25 26.76 13.46
N VAL A 110 -1.81 27.85 12.82
CA VAL A 110 -0.52 27.89 12.13
C VAL A 110 0.62 27.59 13.11
N ASP A 111 0.71 28.32 14.22
CA ASP A 111 1.85 28.23 15.13
C ASP A 111 1.83 26.96 16.02
N LYS A 112 0.65 26.55 16.49
CA LYS A 112 0.53 25.44 17.45
C LYS A 112 0.25 24.07 16.83
N VAL A 113 -0.20 24.04 15.58
CA VAL A 113 -0.53 22.78 14.89
C VAL A 113 0.39 22.59 13.68
N LEU A 114 0.31 23.47 12.67
CA LEU A 114 0.96 23.23 11.39
C LEU A 114 2.49 23.31 11.47
N LYS A 115 3.06 24.32 12.14
CA LYS A 115 4.51 24.41 12.33
C LYS A 115 5.06 23.27 13.19
N ARG A 116 4.34 22.88 14.25
CA ARG A 116 4.74 21.71 15.05
C ARG A 116 4.71 20.40 14.26
N LEU A 117 3.75 20.26 13.36
CA LEU A 117 3.69 19.09 12.48
C LEU A 117 4.94 18.99 11.60
N LEU A 118 5.40 20.12 11.00
CA LEU A 118 6.64 20.15 10.23
C LEU A 118 7.87 19.79 11.07
N GLU A 119 7.94 20.26 12.31
CA GLU A 119 9.01 19.89 13.24
C GLU A 119 8.99 18.39 13.54
N THR A 120 7.81 17.83 13.83
CA THR A 120 7.64 16.40 14.08
C THR A 120 8.02 15.56 12.84
N GLU A 121 7.62 15.97 11.63
CA GLU A 121 8.04 15.28 10.40
C GLU A 121 9.55 15.29 10.19
N ARG A 122 10.22 16.39 10.53
CA ARG A 122 11.69 16.50 10.44
C ARG A 122 12.37 15.57 11.43
N GLU A 123 11.81 15.43 12.64
CA GLU A 123 12.38 14.60 13.70
C GLU A 123 12.08 13.10 13.51
N ALA A 124 10.93 12.76 12.92
CA ALA A 124 10.52 11.37 12.70
C ALA A 124 11.51 10.57 11.84
N GLY A 125 12.31 11.24 11.00
CA GLY A 125 13.41 10.62 10.26
C GLY A 125 14.52 10.02 11.13
N LYS A 126 14.63 10.42 12.41
CA LYS A 126 15.71 10.00 13.31
C LYS A 126 15.46 8.65 14.00
N ASP A 127 14.19 8.27 14.19
CA ASP A 127 13.80 6.99 14.83
C ASP A 127 12.78 6.24 13.97
N GLN A 128 13.19 5.84 12.79
CA GLN A 128 12.34 5.10 11.87
C GLN A 128 12.07 3.66 12.35
N LYS A 129 12.98 3.07 13.14
CA LYS A 129 12.89 1.66 13.56
C LYS A 129 11.69 1.40 14.48
N SER A 130 11.43 2.32 15.41
CA SER A 130 10.35 2.16 16.42
C SER A 130 8.95 2.31 15.83
N THR A 131 8.81 2.90 14.65
CA THR A 131 7.53 3.16 13.97
C THR A 131 7.34 2.39 12.66
N ALA A 132 8.38 1.69 12.19
CA ALA A 132 8.37 0.96 10.94
C ALA A 132 7.30 -0.14 10.92
N LEU A 133 6.65 -0.31 9.76
CA LEU A 133 5.71 -1.41 9.48
C LEU A 133 6.45 -2.73 9.28
N THR A 134 6.93 -3.28 10.39
CA THR A 134 7.70 -4.54 10.42
C THR A 134 7.13 -5.50 11.44
N SER A 135 7.48 -6.78 11.33
CA SER A 135 7.11 -7.81 12.29
C SER A 135 7.68 -7.57 13.70
N ALA A 136 8.66 -6.68 13.84
CA ALA A 136 9.17 -6.26 15.15
C ALA A 136 8.20 -5.34 15.92
N ASN A 137 7.33 -4.61 15.18
CA ASN A 137 6.41 -3.63 15.76
C ASN A 137 4.95 -4.05 15.66
N TYR A 138 4.59 -4.95 14.71
CA TYR A 138 3.22 -5.29 14.38
C TYR A 138 3.01 -6.78 14.15
N THR A 139 1.80 -7.24 14.42
CA THR A 139 1.25 -8.45 13.81
C THR A 139 0.49 -8.10 12.54
N PHE A 140 0.52 -9.01 11.56
CA PHE A 140 -0.13 -8.85 10.26
C PHE A 140 -1.03 -10.04 9.97
N ARG A 141 -2.23 -9.78 9.47
CA ARG A 141 -3.16 -10.79 9.01
C ARG A 141 -3.63 -10.45 7.59
N LEU A 142 -3.51 -11.38 6.66
CA LEU A 142 -4.04 -11.19 5.31
C LEU A 142 -5.57 -11.26 5.36
N ASP A 143 -6.23 -10.19 4.92
CA ASP A 143 -7.68 -10.07 4.85
C ASP A 143 -8.22 -10.38 3.44
N GLY A 144 -7.38 -10.20 2.41
CA GLY A 144 -7.72 -10.52 1.03
C GLY A 144 -6.91 -9.72 0.02
N THR A 145 -7.49 -9.55 -1.16
CA THR A 145 -6.93 -8.74 -2.25
C THR A 145 -7.99 -7.80 -2.78
N GLU A 146 -7.61 -6.58 -3.14
CA GLU A 146 -8.46 -5.58 -3.77
C GLU A 146 -7.78 -5.01 -5.02
N ASN A 147 -8.57 -4.46 -5.95
CA ASN A 147 -8.05 -3.73 -7.10
C ASN A 147 -8.05 -2.23 -6.77
N MET A 148 -6.88 -1.60 -6.77
CA MET A 148 -6.70 -0.19 -6.54
C MET A 148 -6.30 0.51 -7.85
N ALA A 149 -7.24 1.21 -8.48
CA ALA A 149 -7.01 1.94 -9.73
C ALA A 149 -6.32 1.08 -10.82
N GLY A 150 -6.76 -0.17 -10.99
CA GLY A 150 -6.21 -1.09 -11.99
C GLY A 150 -5.00 -1.91 -11.53
N ARG A 151 -4.52 -1.72 -10.30
CA ARG A 151 -3.41 -2.48 -9.71
C ARG A 151 -3.92 -3.37 -8.59
N PRO A 152 -3.62 -4.68 -8.61
CA PRO A 152 -3.96 -5.56 -7.50
C PRO A 152 -3.15 -5.21 -6.26
N ALA A 153 -3.78 -5.27 -5.09
CA ALA A 153 -3.16 -5.02 -3.80
C ALA A 153 -3.59 -6.07 -2.78
N TYR A 154 -2.66 -6.50 -1.94
CA TYR A 154 -2.95 -7.29 -0.75
C TYR A 154 -3.49 -6.39 0.35
N VAL A 155 -4.56 -6.79 1.01
CA VAL A 155 -5.12 -6.08 2.17
C VAL A 155 -4.66 -6.79 3.43
N LEU A 156 -3.91 -6.09 4.27
CA LEU A 156 -3.43 -6.62 5.54
C LEU A 156 -4.05 -5.84 6.70
N ASP A 157 -4.65 -6.56 7.65
CA ASP A 157 -4.92 -6.00 8.97
C ASP A 157 -3.61 -5.90 9.75
N VAL A 158 -3.39 -4.76 10.39
CA VAL A 158 -2.21 -4.48 11.20
C VAL A 158 -2.60 -4.15 12.65
N GLU A 159 -1.97 -4.82 13.59
CA GLU A 159 -2.15 -4.57 15.02
C GLU A 159 -0.77 -4.42 15.68
N PRO A 160 -0.50 -3.28 16.38
CA PRO A 160 0.80 -3.06 17.00
C PRO A 160 1.01 -3.97 18.20
N LEU A 161 2.24 -4.44 18.38
CA LEU A 161 2.64 -5.30 19.50
C LEU A 161 2.59 -4.57 20.85
N VAL A 162 2.74 -3.24 20.81
CA VAL A 162 2.70 -2.38 22.01
C VAL A 162 1.74 -1.20 21.79
N LYS A 163 1.09 -0.76 22.86
CA LYS A 163 0.27 0.45 22.84
C LYS A 163 1.17 1.68 22.79
N SER A 164 1.11 2.42 21.71
CA SER A 164 1.88 3.65 21.49
C SER A 164 1.06 4.69 20.75
N LYS A 165 1.32 5.96 21.01
CA LYS A 165 0.75 7.09 20.26
C LYS A 165 1.33 7.21 18.85
N LEU A 166 2.49 6.58 18.61
CA LEU A 166 3.22 6.60 17.34
C LEU A 166 2.89 5.42 16.42
N LEU A 167 2.27 4.37 17.00
CA LEU A 167 1.83 3.21 16.25
C LEU A 167 0.33 3.30 15.97
N TYR A 168 -0.13 2.59 14.95
CA TYR A 168 -1.53 2.59 14.56
C TYR A 168 -2.03 1.16 14.33
N ARG A 169 -3.34 0.98 14.40
CA ARG A 169 -4.06 -0.24 14.07
C ARG A 169 -5.04 0.03 12.94
N GLY A 170 -5.26 -0.94 12.08
CA GLY A 170 -6.21 -0.82 10.96
C GLY A 170 -5.80 -1.67 9.79
N LYS A 171 -5.97 -1.13 8.58
CA LYS A 171 -5.66 -1.82 7.33
C LYS A 171 -4.61 -1.10 6.52
N ILE A 172 -3.77 -1.88 5.85
CA ILE A 172 -2.86 -1.39 4.81
C ILE A 172 -3.09 -2.15 3.52
N TRP A 173 -2.95 -1.46 2.40
CA TRP A 173 -2.97 -2.02 1.05
C TRP A 173 -1.55 -2.04 0.53
N VAL A 174 -1.08 -3.22 0.19
CA VAL A 174 0.27 -3.45 -0.34
C VAL A 174 0.15 -3.81 -1.81
N ASP A 175 0.70 -2.99 -2.69
CA ASP A 175 0.72 -3.25 -4.13
C ASP A 175 1.35 -4.62 -4.42
N ALA A 176 0.66 -5.47 -5.19
CA ALA A 176 1.07 -6.85 -5.40
C ALA A 176 2.28 -7.01 -6.35
N HIS A 177 2.63 -5.97 -7.11
CA HIS A 177 3.79 -6.00 -8.00
C HIS A 177 5.03 -5.43 -7.33
N ASP A 178 4.87 -4.28 -6.67
CA ASP A 178 5.99 -3.52 -6.11
C ASP A 178 6.23 -3.83 -4.62
N PHE A 179 5.31 -4.54 -3.97
CA PHE A 179 5.31 -4.76 -2.52
C PHE A 179 5.53 -3.45 -1.74
N ALA A 180 4.84 -2.41 -2.15
CA ALA A 180 4.85 -1.10 -1.52
C ALA A 180 3.50 -0.81 -0.88
N VAL A 181 3.50 -0.10 0.24
CA VAL A 181 2.25 0.40 0.82
C VAL A 181 1.68 1.46 -0.12
N ALA A 182 0.47 1.20 -0.64
CA ALA A 182 -0.27 2.10 -1.52
C ALA A 182 -1.31 2.93 -0.76
N LYS A 183 -1.85 2.39 0.35
CA LYS A 183 -2.88 3.05 1.16
C LYS A 183 -2.83 2.56 2.60
N ILE A 184 -3.20 3.43 3.54
CA ILE A 184 -3.40 3.10 4.96
C ILE A 184 -4.73 3.67 5.41
N GLU A 185 -5.55 2.86 6.08
CA GLU A 185 -6.73 3.28 6.84
C GLU A 185 -6.59 2.78 8.27
N ALA A 186 -6.39 3.70 9.20
CA ALA A 186 -5.98 3.33 10.54
C ALA A 186 -6.48 4.31 11.61
N GLN A 187 -6.24 3.94 12.85
CA GLN A 187 -6.37 4.80 14.02
C GLN A 187 -5.14 4.61 14.92
N PRO A 188 -4.74 5.60 15.73
CA PRO A 188 -3.65 5.43 16.68
C PRO A 188 -3.91 4.25 17.62
N ALA A 189 -2.86 3.49 17.95
CA ALA A 189 -2.96 2.38 18.91
C ALA A 189 -3.28 2.87 20.33
N GLN A 190 -2.92 4.12 20.60
CA GLN A 190 -3.27 4.84 21.81
C GLN A 190 -3.62 6.28 21.46
N ASN A 191 -4.71 6.81 22.03
CA ASN A 191 -5.07 8.21 21.84
C ASN A 191 -3.92 9.14 22.30
N PRO A 192 -3.54 10.13 21.47
CA PRO A 192 -2.44 11.03 21.82
C PRO A 192 -2.68 11.88 23.08
N SER A 193 -3.96 12.14 23.40
CA SER A 193 -4.37 12.99 24.53
C SER A 193 -5.70 12.52 25.12
N PHE A 194 -5.92 12.79 26.42
CA PHE A 194 -7.20 12.56 27.08
C PHE A 194 -8.38 13.30 26.38
N TRP A 195 -8.12 14.46 25.80
CA TRP A 195 -9.12 15.26 25.12
C TRP A 195 -9.54 14.70 23.76
N ILE A 196 -8.82 13.73 23.22
CA ILE A 196 -9.11 13.07 21.94
C ILE A 196 -9.92 11.81 22.21
N SER A 197 -11.12 11.74 21.62
CA SER A 197 -11.97 10.54 21.73
C SER A 197 -11.70 9.53 20.63
N LYS A 198 -11.44 9.99 19.40
CA LYS A 198 -11.17 9.14 18.24
C LYS A 198 -10.38 9.91 17.20
N THR A 199 -9.43 9.24 16.54
CA THR A 199 -8.75 9.73 15.34
C THR A 199 -8.85 8.67 14.25
N GLN A 200 -9.24 9.08 13.03
CA GLN A 200 -9.18 8.28 11.82
C GLN A 200 -8.08 8.84 10.93
N ILE A 201 -7.27 7.97 10.36
CA ILE A 201 -6.11 8.29 9.53
C ILE A 201 -6.30 7.61 8.17
N HIS A 202 -6.16 8.38 7.10
CA HIS A 202 -6.16 7.91 5.72
C HIS A 202 -4.90 8.44 5.05
N HIS A 203 -4.02 7.54 4.64
CA HIS A 203 -2.84 7.88 3.85
C HIS A 203 -2.96 7.22 2.48
N GLU A 204 -2.66 7.96 1.45
CA GLU A 204 -2.55 7.50 0.07
C GLU A 204 -1.13 7.75 -0.42
N TYR A 205 -0.62 6.82 -1.19
CA TYR A 205 0.70 6.88 -1.79
C TYR A 205 0.57 6.80 -3.30
N VAL A 206 1.49 7.44 -4.00
CA VAL A 206 1.58 7.44 -5.45
C VAL A 206 2.91 6.87 -5.90
N LYS A 207 2.88 6.08 -6.95
CA LYS A 207 4.10 5.63 -7.61
C LYS A 207 4.64 6.74 -8.49
N THR A 208 5.84 7.21 -8.17
CA THR A 208 6.61 8.18 -8.97
C THR A 208 7.91 7.49 -9.35
N ASP A 209 8.08 7.18 -10.62
CA ASP A 209 9.18 6.36 -11.14
C ASP A 209 9.29 5.01 -10.41
N ALA A 210 10.41 4.73 -9.74
CA ALA A 210 10.63 3.52 -8.96
C ALA A 210 10.17 3.64 -7.49
N PHE A 211 9.66 4.80 -7.05
CA PHE A 211 9.38 5.11 -5.66
C PHE A 211 7.88 5.21 -5.38
N TRP A 212 7.48 4.80 -4.19
CA TRP A 212 6.15 5.04 -3.65
C TRP A 212 6.25 6.13 -2.59
N LEU A 213 5.68 7.29 -2.92
CA LEU A 213 5.76 8.50 -2.11
C LEU A 213 4.37 8.92 -1.63
N PRO A 214 4.25 9.58 -0.46
CA PRO A 214 2.96 10.08 0.01
C PRO A 214 2.30 10.99 -1.04
N GLN A 215 1.01 10.78 -1.29
CA GLN A 215 0.20 11.62 -2.16
C GLN A 215 -0.73 12.50 -1.34
N LYS A 216 -1.42 11.87 -0.40
CA LYS A 216 -2.39 12.55 0.45
C LYS A 216 -2.42 11.95 1.84
N ASN A 217 -2.52 12.79 2.84
CA ASN A 217 -2.82 12.39 4.20
C ASN A 217 -4.06 13.15 4.68
N ARG A 218 -5.02 12.44 5.25
CA ARG A 218 -6.17 13.03 5.91
C ARG A 218 -6.33 12.38 7.28
N SER A 219 -6.35 13.19 8.33
CA SER A 219 -6.72 12.73 9.66
C SER A 219 -7.92 13.52 10.20
N GLU A 220 -8.87 12.78 10.76
CA GLU A 220 -10.06 13.35 11.38
C GLU A 220 -10.08 12.97 12.86
N THR A 221 -10.05 13.98 13.73
CA THR A 221 -9.94 13.82 15.18
C THR A 221 -11.14 14.40 15.88
N LYS A 222 -11.88 13.57 16.63
CA LYS A 222 -13.00 13.99 17.50
C LYS A 222 -12.47 14.41 18.86
N VAL A 223 -12.84 15.61 19.30
CA VAL A 223 -12.47 16.17 20.61
C VAL A 223 -13.60 15.93 21.62
N ARG A 224 -13.30 15.51 22.84
CA ARG A 224 -14.28 15.10 23.86
C ARG A 224 -15.24 16.23 24.28
N LEU A 225 -14.76 17.47 24.34
CA LEU A 225 -15.57 18.64 24.73
C LEU A 225 -16.23 19.34 23.55
N GLY A 226 -16.27 18.69 22.40
CA GLY A 226 -16.95 19.18 21.20
C GLY A 226 -16.03 19.41 20.03
N GLY A 227 -16.62 19.41 18.83
CA GLY A 227 -15.96 19.67 17.58
C GLY A 227 -15.15 18.50 17.03
N THR A 228 -14.71 18.70 15.79
CA THR A 228 -13.87 17.77 15.03
C THR A 228 -12.76 18.59 14.39
N ALA A 229 -11.52 18.13 14.52
CA ALA A 229 -10.38 18.67 13.80
C ALA A 229 -10.08 17.78 12.59
N VAL A 230 -9.96 18.38 11.41
CA VAL A 230 -9.56 17.71 10.17
C VAL A 230 -8.25 18.31 9.72
N LEU A 231 -7.22 17.49 9.63
CA LEU A 231 -5.94 17.82 9.03
C LEU A 231 -5.86 17.14 7.66
N THR A 232 -5.49 17.88 6.63
CA THR A 232 -5.19 17.35 5.30
C THR A 232 -3.82 17.82 4.87
N ILE A 233 -3.03 16.90 4.30
CA ILE A 233 -1.76 17.21 3.64
C ILE A 233 -1.88 16.70 2.21
N ASP A 234 -1.72 17.61 1.27
CA ASP A 234 -1.55 17.28 -0.15
C ASP A 234 -0.07 17.45 -0.47
N TYR A 235 0.54 16.38 -0.96
CA TYR A 235 2.00 16.36 -1.15
C TYR A 235 2.43 16.88 -2.53
N GLY A 236 1.47 17.23 -3.41
CA GLY A 236 1.75 17.76 -4.74
C GLY A 236 2.56 16.80 -5.62
N THR A 237 3.22 17.37 -6.62
CA THR A 237 4.06 16.60 -7.54
C THR A 237 5.49 16.52 -7.01
N TYR A 238 6.11 15.34 -7.14
CA TYR A 238 7.48 15.11 -6.77
C TYR A 238 8.42 15.28 -7.96
N GLN A 239 9.55 15.94 -7.71
CA GLN A 239 10.74 15.88 -8.55
C GLN A 239 11.74 14.97 -7.83
N VAL A 240 12.03 13.80 -8.38
CA VAL A 240 12.84 12.77 -7.73
C VAL A 240 14.18 12.64 -8.43
N VAL A 241 15.26 12.56 -7.65
CA VAL A 241 16.59 12.21 -8.13
C VAL A 241 17.00 10.88 -7.49
N PRO A 242 17.03 9.79 -8.26
CA PRO A 242 17.51 8.49 -7.77
C PRO A 242 19.03 8.48 -7.62
N ALA A 243 19.55 7.42 -6.98
CA ALA A 243 20.98 7.14 -7.03
C ALA A 243 21.44 7.01 -8.50
N ALA A 244 22.58 7.56 -8.83
CA ALA A 244 23.19 7.31 -10.13
C ALA A 244 23.40 5.80 -10.30
N VAL A 245 22.90 5.23 -11.39
CA VAL A 245 23.23 3.86 -11.79
C VAL A 245 24.71 3.90 -12.16
N VAL A 246 25.57 3.35 -11.31
CA VAL A 246 26.96 3.11 -11.69
C VAL A 246 26.88 2.01 -12.76
N PRO A 247 27.26 2.28 -14.02
CA PRO A 247 27.31 1.23 -15.02
C PRO A 247 28.29 0.16 -14.49
N GLU A 248 27.85 -1.07 -14.36
CA GLU A 248 28.77 -2.20 -14.09
C GLU A 248 29.82 -2.15 -15.19
N GLY A 249 31.04 -1.78 -14.79
CA GLY A 249 32.16 -1.67 -15.68
C GLY A 249 32.42 -3.03 -16.31
N GLY A 250 32.19 -3.12 -17.62
CA GLY A 250 32.69 -4.26 -18.38
C GLY A 250 34.20 -4.30 -18.26
N PHE A 251 34.68 -5.43 -17.76
CA PHE A 251 36.06 -5.91 -17.91
C PHE A 251 36.05 -7.03 -18.94
#